data_0d8aa83ad6755bcc433f002d8792226e
#
_entry.id   0d8aa83ad6755bcc433f002d8792226e
#
_cell.length_a   1.000
_cell.length_b   1.000
_cell.length_c   1.000
_cell.angle_alpha   90.00
_cell.angle_beta   90.00
_cell.angle_gamma   90.00
#
_symmetry.space_group_name_H-M   'P 1'
#
loop_
_entity.id
_entity.type
_entity.pdbx_description
1 polymer ?
#
loop_
_entity_poly.entity_id
_entity_poly.type
_entity_poly.pdbx_seq_one_letter_code
_entity_poly.pdbx_strand_id
1 'polypeptide(L)'
;MFVVQAKGNSMEPTIHDGDYCVFRANPVGSRHGKIVLTQHINFYDGDNVGNYSIKTYTSLKKYSETGEWEHEKIVLEPKNKDYKSISIDNVDCNEFKVIGEFIGIIKP
;
A
#
# COMPACT_ATOMS: atom_id res chain seq x y z
N MET A 1 -15.90 0.76 8.09
CA MET A 1 -15.26 -0.17 7.14
C MET A 1 -15.88 -0.04 5.75
N PHE A 2 -15.11 -0.35 4.73
CA PHE A 2 -15.61 -0.29 3.34
C PHE A 2 -15.05 -1.46 2.54
N VAL A 3 -15.60 -1.70 1.37
CA VAL A 3 -15.24 -2.84 0.51
C VAL A 3 -14.73 -2.33 -0.84
N VAL A 4 -13.63 -2.91 -1.29
CA VAL A 4 -13.03 -2.61 -2.59
C VAL A 4 -12.79 -3.93 -3.33
N GLN A 5 -13.19 -4.00 -4.59
CA GLN A 5 -12.87 -5.15 -5.43
C GLN A 5 -11.45 -5.04 -5.95
N ALA A 6 -10.64 -6.08 -5.74
CA ALA A 6 -9.27 -6.11 -6.23
C ALA A 6 -9.21 -6.29 -7.74
N LYS A 7 -8.27 -5.61 -8.38
CA LYS A 7 -7.98 -5.75 -9.79
C LYS A 7 -6.52 -6.16 -9.97
N GLY A 8 -6.29 -7.11 -10.86
CA GLY A 8 -4.96 -7.60 -11.14
C GLY A 8 -4.46 -8.64 -10.14
N ASN A 9 -3.22 -9.05 -10.30
CA ASN A 9 -2.64 -10.20 -9.62
C ASN A 9 -1.45 -9.86 -8.71
N SER A 10 -1.20 -8.58 -8.45
CA SER A 10 0.01 -8.15 -7.73
C SER A 10 0.04 -8.61 -6.27
N MET A 11 -1.09 -8.93 -5.68
CA MET A 11 -1.18 -9.37 -4.28
C MET A 11 -1.44 -10.87 -4.13
N GLU A 12 -1.36 -11.64 -5.20
CA GLU A 12 -1.45 -13.10 -5.10
C GLU A 12 -0.26 -13.67 -4.33
N PRO A 13 -0.42 -14.73 -3.56
CA PRO A 13 -1.64 -15.52 -3.39
C PRO A 13 -2.61 -15.02 -2.31
N THR A 14 -2.30 -13.91 -1.65
CA THR A 14 -3.12 -13.40 -0.54
C THR A 14 -4.44 -12.81 -1.03
N ILE A 15 -4.40 -12.04 -2.11
CA ILE A 15 -5.57 -11.42 -2.72
C ILE A 15 -5.53 -11.73 -4.22
N HIS A 16 -6.64 -12.26 -4.75
CA HIS A 16 -6.77 -12.57 -6.16
C HIS A 16 -7.59 -11.53 -6.89
N ASP A 17 -7.38 -11.43 -8.21
CA ASP A 17 -8.20 -10.56 -9.05
C ASP A 17 -9.68 -10.88 -8.86
N GLY A 18 -10.48 -9.85 -8.65
CA GLY A 18 -11.92 -9.99 -8.44
C GLY A 18 -12.34 -10.17 -6.98
N ASP A 19 -11.41 -10.40 -6.07
CA ASP A 19 -11.75 -10.55 -4.64
C ASP A 19 -12.33 -9.24 -4.08
N TYR A 20 -13.33 -9.40 -3.21
CA TYR A 20 -13.90 -8.27 -2.47
C TYR A 20 -13.17 -8.14 -1.14
N CYS A 21 -12.42 -7.07 -0.99
CA CYS A 21 -11.56 -6.83 0.16
C CYS A 21 -12.19 -5.83 1.11
N VAL A 22 -12.16 -6.15 2.39
CA VAL A 22 -12.66 -5.27 3.44
C VAL A 22 -11.51 -4.46 4.01
N PHE A 23 -11.69 -3.16 4.08
CA PHE A 23 -10.71 -2.22 4.64
C PHE A 23 -11.30 -1.44 5.79
N ARG A 24 -10.46 -1.15 6.78
CA ARG A 24 -10.78 -0.22 7.86
C ARG A 24 -10.28 1.17 7.46
N ALA A 25 -11.18 2.14 7.41
CA ALA A 25 -10.82 3.53 7.16
C ALA A 25 -10.07 4.12 8.36
N ASN A 26 -9.20 5.10 8.10
CA ASN A 26 -8.45 5.82 9.13
C ASN A 26 -7.70 4.86 10.08
N PRO A 27 -6.78 4.04 9.55
CA PRO A 27 -6.07 3.07 10.39
C PRO A 27 -5.27 3.77 11.49
N VAL A 28 -5.22 3.15 12.66
CA VAL A 28 -4.53 3.66 13.84
C VAL A 28 -3.26 2.85 14.08
N GLY A 29 -2.20 3.53 14.53
CA GLY A 29 -0.92 2.91 14.85
C GLY A 29 -0.02 2.72 13.65
N SER A 30 0.99 1.87 13.81
CA SER A 30 1.97 1.61 12.75
C SER A 30 1.34 0.84 11.59
N ARG A 31 1.65 1.27 10.37
CA ARG A 31 1.21 0.60 9.15
C ARG A 31 2.24 -0.38 8.62
N HIS A 32 3.42 -0.41 9.22
CA HIS A 32 4.52 -1.25 8.78
C HIS A 32 4.13 -2.74 8.76
N GLY A 33 4.36 -3.40 7.64
CA GLY A 33 4.05 -4.82 7.44
C GLY A 33 2.59 -5.13 7.12
N LYS A 34 1.74 -4.12 7.07
CA LYS A 34 0.31 -4.30 6.83
C LYS A 34 -0.04 -4.09 5.36
N ILE A 35 -1.08 -4.79 4.89
CA ILE A 35 -1.62 -4.57 3.57
C ILE A 35 -2.56 -3.37 3.64
N VAL A 36 -2.36 -2.41 2.75
CA VAL A 36 -3.11 -1.14 2.75
C VAL A 36 -3.66 -0.84 1.37
N LEU A 37 -4.72 -0.04 1.35
CA LEU A 37 -5.21 0.60 0.14
C LEU A 37 -4.64 2.01 0.12
N THR A 38 -3.95 2.36 -0.96
CA THR A 38 -3.32 3.67 -1.11
C THR A 38 -3.91 4.42 -2.29
N GLN A 39 -3.85 5.74 -2.21
CA GLN A 39 -4.22 6.64 -3.30
C GLN A 39 -2.99 7.44 -3.72
N HIS A 40 -2.73 7.48 -5.01
CA HIS A 40 -1.60 8.19 -5.62
C HIS A 40 -2.10 9.21 -6.63
N ILE A 41 -1.32 10.26 -6.85
CA ILE A 41 -1.69 11.28 -7.84
C ILE A 41 -0.85 11.13 -9.11
N ASN A 42 0.43 10.83 -9.01
CA ASN A 42 1.37 10.96 -10.11
C ASN A 42 2.15 9.71 -10.49
N PHE A 43 1.75 8.51 -10.06
CA PHE A 43 2.44 7.35 -10.58
C PHE A 43 1.49 6.23 -11.00
N TYR A 44 2.01 5.39 -11.88
CA TYR A 44 1.28 4.32 -12.51
C TYR A 44 1.78 2.97 -12.02
N ASP A 45 0.85 2.09 -11.71
CA ASP A 45 1.10 0.69 -11.41
C ASP A 45 0.15 -0.13 -12.30
N GLY A 46 0.65 -1.18 -12.93
CA GLY A 46 -0.13 -1.98 -13.87
C GLY A 46 -1.44 -2.54 -13.32
N ASP A 47 -1.54 -2.72 -12.00
CA ASP A 47 -2.77 -3.18 -11.34
C ASP A 47 -3.59 -2.02 -10.76
N ASN A 48 -3.28 -0.81 -11.13
CA ASN A 48 -3.93 0.37 -10.62
C ASN A 48 -5.30 0.56 -11.25
N VAL A 49 -6.32 0.81 -10.42
CA VAL A 49 -7.66 1.21 -10.87
C VAL A 49 -7.83 2.67 -10.49
N GLY A 50 -7.72 3.55 -11.48
CA GLY A 50 -7.61 4.98 -11.21
C GLY A 50 -6.28 5.25 -10.52
N ASN A 51 -6.32 5.90 -9.35
CA ASN A 51 -5.14 6.24 -8.57
C ASN A 51 -4.99 5.36 -7.33
N TYR A 52 -5.66 4.23 -7.27
CA TYR A 52 -5.68 3.36 -6.08
C TYR A 52 -4.84 2.11 -6.29
N SER A 53 -4.21 1.64 -5.22
CA SER A 53 -3.39 0.43 -5.25
C SER A 53 -3.45 -0.28 -3.91
N ILE A 54 -3.45 -1.62 -3.94
CA ILE A 54 -3.39 -2.47 -2.74
C ILE A 54 -1.99 -3.08 -2.69
N LYS A 55 -1.25 -2.80 -1.62
CA LYS A 55 0.13 -3.26 -1.46
C LYS A 55 0.45 -3.46 0.01
N THR A 56 1.55 -4.17 0.29
CA THR A 56 2.11 -4.23 1.64
C THR A 56 2.92 -2.96 1.90
N TYR A 57 2.64 -2.30 3.01
CA TYR A 57 3.30 -1.06 3.40
C TYR A 57 4.55 -1.37 4.22
N THR A 58 5.70 -0.91 3.76
CA THR A 58 6.96 -1.04 4.49
C THR A 58 7.54 0.35 4.68
N SER A 59 7.77 0.72 5.93
CA SER A 59 8.35 2.01 6.28
C SER A 59 9.80 1.80 6.71
N LEU A 60 10.72 2.47 6.03
CA LEU A 60 12.14 2.44 6.33
C LEU A 60 12.56 3.83 6.78
N LYS A 61 13.09 3.92 7.99
CA LYS A 61 13.56 5.19 8.56
C LYS A 61 15.07 5.30 8.38
N LYS A 62 15.51 6.46 7.99
CA LYS A 62 16.91 6.72 7.73
C LYS A 62 17.43 7.77 8.70
N TYR A 63 18.55 7.47 9.36
CA TYR A 63 19.20 8.40 10.27
C TYR A 63 20.41 9.03 9.59
N SER A 64 20.65 10.31 9.87
CA SER A 64 21.87 10.98 9.47
C SER A 64 23.05 10.50 10.31
N GLU A 65 24.27 10.90 9.93
CA GLU A 65 25.48 10.60 10.69
C GLU A 65 25.45 11.22 12.09
N THR A 66 24.65 12.25 12.30
CA THR A 66 24.48 12.90 13.60
C THR A 66 23.40 12.23 14.46
N GLY A 67 22.76 11.17 13.96
CA GLY A 67 21.70 10.48 14.67
C GLY A 67 20.31 11.08 14.49
N GLU A 68 20.18 12.15 13.72
CA GLU A 68 18.90 12.78 13.44
C GLU A 68 18.18 12.08 12.28
N TRP A 69 16.85 12.16 12.29
CA TRP A 69 16.04 11.64 11.20
C TRP A 69 16.24 12.47 9.94
N GLU A 70 16.62 11.83 8.83
CA GLU A 70 16.71 12.52 7.55
C GLU A 70 15.44 12.36 6.72
N HIS A 71 15.08 11.15 6.42
CA HIS A 71 13.85 10.86 5.70
C HIS A 71 13.25 9.52 6.05
N GLU A 72 11.98 9.42 5.75
CA GLU A 72 11.26 8.17 5.73
C GLU A 72 11.13 7.71 4.28
N LYS A 73 11.52 6.48 4.02
CA LYS A 73 11.30 5.83 2.74
C LYS A 73 10.15 4.84 2.90
N ILE A 74 9.17 4.92 2.02
CA ILE A 74 8.08 3.98 1.99
C ILE A 74 8.24 3.07 0.78
N VAL A 75 8.14 1.77 0.99
CA VAL A 75 8.13 0.78 -0.06
C VAL A 75 6.77 0.10 -0.07
N LEU A 76 6.12 0.13 -1.21
CA LEU A 76 4.85 -0.56 -1.42
C LEU A 76 5.17 -1.87 -2.15
N GLU A 77 5.04 -2.99 -1.45
CA GLU A 77 5.47 -4.28 -1.93
C GLU A 77 4.30 -5.13 -2.37
N PRO A 78 4.33 -5.67 -3.61
CA PRO A 78 3.37 -6.69 -3.99
C PRO A 78 3.69 -8.01 -3.28
N LYS A 79 2.68 -8.86 -3.11
CA LYS A 79 2.89 -10.23 -2.63
C LYS A 79 3.36 -11.14 -3.75
N ASN A 80 3.00 -10.83 -4.98
CA ASN A 80 3.38 -11.58 -6.17
C ASN A 80 4.75 -11.15 -6.64
N LYS A 81 5.67 -12.11 -6.73
CA LYS A 81 7.08 -11.86 -7.09
C LYS A 81 7.26 -11.38 -8.54
N ASP A 82 6.26 -11.57 -9.38
CA ASP A 82 6.31 -11.13 -10.78
C ASP A 82 6.10 -9.62 -10.93
N TYR A 83 5.72 -8.95 -9.85
CA TYR A 83 5.49 -7.51 -9.84
C TYR A 83 6.59 -6.80 -9.06
N LYS A 84 6.89 -5.57 -9.45
CA LYS A 84 7.94 -4.77 -8.81
C LYS A 84 7.40 -3.96 -7.64
N SER A 85 8.23 -3.79 -6.62
CA SER A 85 7.96 -2.87 -5.51
C SER A 85 8.03 -1.42 -5.98
N ILE A 86 7.24 -0.57 -5.34
CA ILE A 86 7.24 0.88 -5.58
C ILE A 86 7.89 1.56 -4.39
N SER A 87 8.97 2.31 -4.64
CA SER A 87 9.66 3.07 -3.59
C SER A 87 9.28 4.53 -3.68
N ILE A 88 8.93 5.11 -2.54
CA ILE A 88 8.57 6.52 -2.43
C ILE A 88 9.51 7.17 -1.43
N ASP A 89 10.40 8.02 -1.93
CA ASP A 89 11.32 8.80 -1.10
C ASP A 89 10.72 10.18 -0.86
N ASN A 90 11.02 10.78 0.30
CA ASN A 90 10.54 12.12 0.66
C ASN A 90 9.03 12.22 0.50
N VAL A 91 8.29 11.40 1.24
CA VAL A 91 6.85 11.28 1.09
C VAL A 91 6.17 12.63 1.21
N ASP A 92 5.57 13.08 0.10
CA ASP A 92 4.71 14.23 0.08
C ASP A 92 3.29 13.75 0.35
N CYS A 93 2.70 14.18 1.44
CA CYS A 93 1.35 13.78 1.83
C CYS A 93 0.28 14.23 0.83
N ASN A 94 0.62 15.11 -0.11
CA ASN A 94 -0.30 15.52 -1.18
C ASN A 94 -0.27 14.56 -2.37
N GLU A 95 0.76 13.73 -2.49
CA GLU A 95 0.90 12.79 -3.60
C GLU A 95 0.54 11.35 -3.24
N PHE A 96 0.46 11.06 -1.95
CA PHE A 96 0.27 9.69 -1.46
C PHE A 96 -0.52 9.70 -0.16
N LYS A 97 -1.55 8.85 -0.09
CA LYS A 97 -2.37 8.66 1.11
C LYS A 97 -2.65 7.19 1.35
N VAL A 98 -2.62 6.78 2.60
CA VAL A 98 -3.16 5.48 3.02
C VAL A 98 -4.63 5.67 3.34
N ILE A 99 -5.48 5.04 2.55
CA ILE A 99 -6.94 5.17 2.66
C ILE A 99 -7.50 4.20 3.69
N GLY A 100 -6.94 3.00 3.76
CA GLY A 100 -7.44 1.99 4.67
C GLY A 100 -6.46 0.85 4.88
N GLU A 101 -6.72 0.06 5.93
CA GLU A 101 -5.98 -1.14 6.27
C GLU A 101 -6.83 -2.37 5.92
N PHE A 102 -6.19 -3.35 5.28
CA PHE A 102 -6.84 -4.60 4.89
C PHE A 102 -7.22 -5.42 6.13
N ILE A 103 -8.48 -5.84 6.17
CA ILE A 103 -9.03 -6.66 7.26
C ILE A 103 -9.20 -8.10 6.82
N GLY A 104 -9.73 -8.32 5.63
CA GLY A 104 -10.00 -9.65 5.12
C GLY A 104 -10.75 -9.62 3.80
N ILE A 105 -11.10 -10.81 3.32
CA ILE A 105 -11.81 -10.99 2.05
C ILE A 105 -13.22 -11.49 2.36
N ILE A 106 -14.21 -10.90 1.70
CA ILE A 106 -15.58 -11.39 1.75
C ILE A 106 -15.70 -12.53 0.75
N LYS A 107 -16.06 -13.70 1.23
CA LYS A 107 -16.31 -14.85 0.36
C LYS A 107 -17.81 -15.05 0.25
N PRO A 108 -18.32 -15.21 -0.99
CA PRO A 108 -19.74 -15.49 -1.18
C PRO A 108 -20.14 -16.85 -0.62
#